data_685aed5eedaab93db87ac858f09f287e
#
_entry.id   685aed5eedaab93db87ac858f09f287e
#
_cell.length_a   1.000
_cell.length_b   1.000
_cell.length_c   1.000
_cell.angle_alpha   90.00
_cell.angle_beta   90.00
_cell.angle_gamma   90.00
#
_symmetry.space_group_name_H-M   'P 1'
#
loop_
_entity.id
_entity.type
_entity.pdbx_description
1 polymer ?
#
loop_
_entity_poly.entity_id
_entity_poly.type
_entity_poly.pdbx_seq_one_letter_code
_entity_poly.pdbx_strand_id
1 'polypeptide(L)'
;MKHHIIYANHNDGSFNHAVKNKIEETLKNAGHEVFVSDLYAMQFNPVLTSEDLKRLYAGEIAPEIKAEQNKIAEADVLVIIYPVWWTSMPAILKGYIDRVFQYGFAYKAGSNGIEGMLHGKKVVLFSSTGQPKEAYQNGMYNAMNMTTNTGIFEFCGIEVL
;
A
#
# COMPACT_ATOMS: atom_id res chain seq x y z
N MET A 1 13.15 13.02 -5.61
CA MET A 1 12.04 12.07 -5.81
C MET A 1 11.02 12.27 -4.69
N LYS A 2 9.75 11.97 -4.94
CA LYS A 2 8.69 11.97 -3.92
C LYS A 2 8.41 10.53 -3.47
N HIS A 3 8.38 10.31 -2.16
CA HIS A 3 8.10 9.01 -1.56
C HIS A 3 6.85 9.07 -0.72
N HIS A 4 6.00 8.06 -0.81
CA HIS A 4 4.85 7.91 0.06
C HIS A 4 5.01 6.66 0.92
N ILE A 5 5.25 6.84 2.21
CA ILE A 5 5.33 5.78 3.20
C ILE A 5 3.91 5.47 3.69
N ILE A 6 3.44 4.25 3.45
CA ILE A 6 2.18 3.71 3.97
C ILE A 6 2.54 2.72 5.07
N TYR A 7 2.23 3.08 6.31
CA TYR A 7 2.65 2.34 7.50
C TYR A 7 1.46 1.74 8.23
N ALA A 8 1.54 0.45 8.54
CA ALA A 8 0.47 -0.30 9.16
C ALA A 8 0.97 -1.17 10.34
N ASN A 9 1.30 -0.53 11.46
CA ASN A 9 1.52 -1.22 12.73
C ASN A 9 0.95 -0.37 13.86
N HIS A 10 0.24 -1.03 14.79
CA HIS A 10 -0.44 -0.39 15.92
C HIS A 10 0.48 -0.05 17.10
N ASN A 11 1.72 -0.54 17.08
CA ASN A 11 2.66 -0.43 18.21
C ASN A 11 3.85 0.44 17.83
N ASP A 12 3.93 1.63 18.47
CA ASP A 12 5.02 2.61 18.27
C ASP A 12 6.37 2.11 18.80
N GLY A 13 6.39 1.09 19.66
CA GLY A 13 7.61 0.42 20.12
C GLY A 13 8.07 -0.73 19.21
N SER A 14 7.40 -0.96 18.07
CA SER A 14 7.70 -2.09 17.19
C SER A 14 8.95 -1.89 16.33
N PHE A 15 9.52 -3.01 15.86
CA PHE A 15 10.59 -2.98 14.86
C PHE A 15 10.15 -2.23 13.58
N ASN A 16 8.91 -2.43 13.13
CA ASN A 16 8.38 -1.73 11.95
C ASN A 16 8.32 -0.21 12.16
N HIS A 17 8.04 0.25 13.39
CA HIS A 17 8.08 1.68 13.70
C HIS A 17 9.51 2.24 13.60
N ALA A 18 10.48 1.51 14.12
CA ALA A 18 11.90 1.90 13.98
C ALA A 18 12.32 1.93 12.50
N VAL A 19 11.91 0.95 11.70
CA VAL A 19 12.15 0.90 10.25
C VAL A 19 11.52 2.11 9.56
N LYS A 20 10.23 2.42 9.84
CA LYS A 20 9.53 3.59 9.28
C LYS A 20 10.31 4.88 9.57
N ASN A 21 10.67 5.10 10.84
CA ASN A 21 11.39 6.30 11.25
C ASN A 21 12.75 6.41 10.56
N LYS A 22 13.48 5.29 10.45
CA LYS A 22 14.81 5.29 9.80
C LYS A 22 14.72 5.56 8.31
N ILE A 23 13.73 5.00 7.63
CA ILE A 23 13.49 5.26 6.19
C ILE A 23 13.11 6.73 6.00
N GLU A 24 12.16 7.24 6.78
CA GLU A 24 11.71 8.63 6.68
C GLU A 24 12.88 9.62 6.89
N GLU A 25 13.68 9.42 7.94
CA GLU A 25 14.88 10.21 8.22
C GLU A 25 15.89 10.15 7.07
N THR A 26 16.18 8.93 6.58
CA THR A 26 17.17 8.72 5.52
C THR A 26 16.75 9.40 4.21
N LEU A 27 15.49 9.27 3.83
CA LEU A 27 14.95 9.90 2.62
C LEU A 27 14.97 11.42 2.72
N LYS A 28 14.56 11.99 3.86
CA LYS A 28 14.60 13.44 4.10
C LYS A 28 16.02 13.99 4.07
N ASN A 29 16.97 13.30 4.73
CA ASN A 29 18.39 13.69 4.73
C ASN A 29 19.02 13.61 3.32
N ALA A 30 18.51 12.74 2.45
CA ALA A 30 18.90 12.67 1.05
C ALA A 30 18.21 13.72 0.15
N GLY A 31 17.40 14.62 0.71
CA GLY A 31 16.72 15.70 -0.01
C GLY A 31 15.47 15.25 -0.76
N HIS A 32 14.89 14.11 -0.38
CA HIS A 32 13.62 13.64 -0.95
C HIS A 32 12.41 14.24 -0.23
N GLU A 33 11.32 14.44 -0.94
CA GLU A 33 10.01 14.77 -0.38
C GLU A 33 9.35 13.48 0.12
N VAL A 34 8.80 13.51 1.34
CA VAL A 34 8.24 12.30 1.97
C VAL A 34 6.85 12.59 2.52
N PHE A 35 5.85 11.89 2.01
CA PHE A 35 4.51 11.79 2.59
C PHE A 35 4.45 10.57 3.51
N VAL A 36 3.74 10.66 4.62
CA VAL A 36 3.53 9.53 5.53
C VAL A 36 2.04 9.36 5.77
N SER A 37 1.53 8.15 5.57
CA SER A 37 0.20 7.71 5.97
C SER A 37 0.35 6.61 7.01
N ASP A 38 0.30 7.00 8.30
CA ASP A 38 0.24 6.07 9.41
C ASP A 38 -1.21 5.66 9.62
N LEU A 39 -1.58 4.47 9.16
CA LEU A 39 -2.97 4.03 9.09
C LEU A 39 -3.63 3.91 10.47
N TYR A 40 -2.87 3.56 11.51
CA TYR A 40 -3.40 3.49 12.88
C TYR A 40 -3.51 4.87 13.51
N ALA A 41 -2.50 5.72 13.38
CA ALA A 41 -2.53 7.08 13.92
C ALA A 41 -3.64 7.93 13.29
N MET A 42 -3.88 7.79 11.97
CA MET A 42 -4.96 8.48 11.28
C MET A 42 -6.33 7.83 11.46
N GLN A 43 -6.41 6.71 12.20
CA GLN A 43 -7.64 5.94 12.41
C GLN A 43 -8.35 5.59 11.09
N PHE A 44 -7.58 5.17 10.09
CA PHE A 44 -8.13 4.84 8.79
C PHE A 44 -9.22 3.76 8.90
N ASN A 45 -10.41 4.04 8.37
CA ASN A 45 -11.46 3.03 8.32
C ASN A 45 -11.19 2.04 7.18
N PRO A 46 -10.87 0.76 7.48
CA PRO A 46 -10.53 -0.22 6.45
C PRO A 46 -11.74 -0.87 5.78
N VAL A 47 -12.95 -0.58 6.23
CA VAL A 47 -14.15 -1.28 5.75
C VAL A 47 -14.62 -0.65 4.45
N LEU A 48 -14.54 -1.39 3.34
CA LEU A 48 -15.18 -1.02 2.09
C LEU A 48 -16.70 -1.22 2.24
N THR A 49 -17.45 -0.15 2.06
CA THR A 49 -18.90 -0.14 2.27
C THR A 49 -19.69 -0.08 0.96
N SER A 50 -20.99 -0.41 1.02
CA SER A 50 -21.89 -0.21 -0.14
C SER A 50 -22.00 1.27 -0.53
N GLU A 51 -21.81 2.19 0.43
CA GLU A 51 -21.80 3.62 0.14
C GLU A 51 -20.54 4.04 -0.64
N ASP A 52 -19.37 3.49 -0.33
CA ASP A 52 -18.15 3.71 -1.12
C ASP A 52 -18.36 3.28 -2.59
N LEU A 53 -19.02 2.13 -2.81
CA LEU A 53 -19.31 1.65 -4.16
C LEU A 53 -20.34 2.54 -4.88
N LYS A 54 -21.39 3.00 -4.19
CA LYS A 54 -22.37 3.93 -4.77
C LYS A 54 -21.71 5.23 -5.22
N ARG A 55 -20.84 5.81 -4.39
CA ARG A 55 -20.05 7.00 -4.72
C ARG A 55 -19.17 6.77 -5.94
N LEU A 56 -18.45 5.65 -5.96
CA LEU A 56 -17.59 5.29 -7.09
C LEU A 56 -18.38 5.23 -8.41
N TYR A 57 -19.57 4.58 -8.41
CA TYR A 57 -20.43 4.53 -9.60
C TYR A 57 -21.04 5.89 -9.98
N ALA A 58 -21.21 6.80 -9.02
CA ALA A 58 -21.62 8.18 -9.27
C ALA A 58 -20.47 9.09 -9.75
N GLY A 59 -19.24 8.56 -9.84
CA GLY A 59 -18.04 9.35 -10.15
C GLY A 59 -17.55 10.22 -8.99
N GLU A 60 -18.00 9.92 -7.78
CA GLU A 60 -17.62 10.62 -6.56
C GLU A 60 -16.60 9.81 -5.77
N ILE A 61 -15.70 10.51 -5.08
CA ILE A 61 -14.68 9.89 -4.22
C ILE A 61 -14.77 10.54 -2.84
N ALA A 62 -14.81 9.74 -1.79
CA ALA A 62 -14.79 10.24 -0.42
C ALA A 62 -13.54 11.09 -0.18
N PRO A 63 -13.63 12.24 0.51
CA PRO A 63 -12.52 13.18 0.65
C PRO A 63 -11.24 12.56 1.25
N GLU A 64 -11.39 11.68 2.24
CA GLU A 64 -10.26 10.98 2.86
C GLU A 64 -9.58 10.01 1.87
N ILE A 65 -10.34 9.35 1.01
CA ILE A 65 -9.81 8.47 -0.04
C ILE A 65 -9.11 9.29 -1.12
N LYS A 66 -9.71 10.41 -1.52
CA LYS A 66 -9.12 11.31 -2.50
C LYS A 66 -7.79 11.89 -2.03
N ALA A 67 -7.69 12.23 -0.74
CA ALA A 67 -6.44 12.71 -0.15
C ALA A 67 -5.31 11.67 -0.27
N GLU A 68 -5.60 10.40 0.01
CA GLU A 68 -4.62 9.31 -0.14
C GLU A 68 -4.28 9.04 -1.61
N GLN A 69 -5.26 9.06 -2.52
CA GLN A 69 -5.03 8.94 -3.96
C GLN A 69 -4.12 10.05 -4.48
N ASN A 70 -4.27 11.29 -4.00
CA ASN A 70 -3.41 12.40 -4.39
C ASN A 70 -1.96 12.16 -3.97
N LYS A 71 -1.69 11.68 -2.73
CA LYS A 71 -0.35 11.30 -2.27
C LYS A 71 0.26 10.21 -3.15
N ILE A 72 -0.52 9.18 -3.50
CA ILE A 72 -0.08 8.12 -4.41
C ILE A 72 0.20 8.69 -5.79
N ALA A 73 -0.68 9.56 -6.32
CA ALA A 73 -0.51 10.16 -7.64
C ALA A 73 0.78 10.99 -7.73
N GLU A 74 1.12 11.74 -6.67
CA GLU A 74 2.32 12.57 -6.61
C GLU A 74 3.61 11.79 -6.36
N ALA A 75 3.53 10.63 -5.68
CA ALA A 75 4.71 9.85 -5.33
C ALA A 75 5.33 9.16 -6.56
N ASP A 76 6.66 9.15 -6.61
CA ASP A 76 7.45 8.33 -7.54
C ASP A 76 7.59 6.89 -6.99
N VAL A 77 7.73 6.78 -5.66
CA VAL A 77 7.95 5.51 -4.95
C VAL A 77 6.99 5.37 -3.78
N LEU A 78 6.30 4.25 -3.71
CA LEU A 78 5.53 3.81 -2.54
C LEU A 78 6.43 2.96 -1.64
N VAL A 79 6.36 3.21 -0.34
CA VAL A 79 7.08 2.41 0.67
C VAL A 79 6.04 1.83 1.62
N ILE A 80 5.81 0.53 1.55
CA ILE A 80 4.79 -0.16 2.35
C ILE A 80 5.47 -0.86 3.52
N ILE A 81 5.09 -0.54 4.76
CA ILE A 81 5.72 -1.09 5.96
C ILE A 81 4.66 -1.72 6.86
N TYR A 82 4.77 -3.04 7.12
CA TYR A 82 3.77 -3.77 7.88
C TYR A 82 4.31 -5.07 8.50
N PRO A 83 3.68 -5.58 9.58
CA PRO A 83 3.94 -6.93 10.08
C PRO A 83 3.14 -7.95 9.25
N VAL A 84 3.73 -9.12 9.00
CA VAL A 84 3.00 -10.25 8.41
C VAL A 84 2.12 -10.88 9.47
N TRP A 85 0.80 -10.83 9.27
CA TRP A 85 -0.20 -11.51 10.07
C TRP A 85 -0.97 -12.49 9.21
N TRP A 86 -1.03 -13.75 9.64
CA TRP A 86 -1.72 -14.81 8.88
C TRP A 86 -1.25 -14.90 7.41
N THR A 87 0.07 -14.87 7.23
CA THR A 87 0.70 -14.96 5.89
C THR A 87 0.32 -13.81 4.94
N SER A 88 -0.18 -12.70 5.47
CA SER A 88 -0.65 -11.57 4.68
C SER A 88 -0.40 -10.24 5.42
N MET A 89 -0.89 -9.16 4.84
CA MET A 89 -0.87 -7.84 5.45
C MET A 89 -1.99 -7.71 6.50
N PRO A 90 -1.85 -6.79 7.48
CA PRO A 90 -2.91 -6.46 8.44
C PRO A 90 -4.19 -6.00 7.75
N ALA A 91 -5.35 -6.25 8.38
CA ALA A 91 -6.66 -5.88 7.84
C ALA A 91 -6.77 -4.39 7.48
N ILE A 92 -6.16 -3.50 8.29
CA ILE A 92 -6.17 -2.06 8.02
C ILE A 92 -5.45 -1.71 6.71
N LEU A 93 -4.34 -2.39 6.40
CA LEU A 93 -3.61 -2.18 5.14
C LEU A 93 -4.37 -2.78 3.96
N LYS A 94 -4.96 -3.97 4.12
CA LYS A 94 -5.80 -4.56 3.07
C LYS A 94 -6.99 -3.66 2.76
N GLY A 95 -7.67 -3.15 3.79
CA GLY A 95 -8.79 -2.22 3.61
C GLY A 95 -8.35 -0.87 3.01
N TYR A 96 -7.13 -0.41 3.31
CA TYR A 96 -6.56 0.74 2.60
C TYR A 96 -6.44 0.46 1.11
N ILE A 97 -5.90 -0.69 0.72
CA ILE A 97 -5.83 -1.09 -0.70
C ILE A 97 -7.24 -1.15 -1.29
N ASP A 98 -8.19 -1.82 -0.65
CA ASP A 98 -9.56 -2.00 -1.15
C ASP A 98 -10.30 -0.67 -1.37
N ARG A 99 -10.05 0.33 -0.51
CA ARG A 99 -10.73 1.62 -0.60
C ARG A 99 -10.01 2.66 -1.43
N VAL A 100 -8.68 2.63 -1.51
CA VAL A 100 -7.88 3.66 -2.19
C VAL A 100 -7.55 3.28 -3.63
N PHE A 101 -7.25 1.98 -3.90
CA PHE A 101 -6.89 1.50 -5.24
C PHE A 101 -8.13 1.20 -6.08
N GLN A 102 -8.97 2.20 -6.26
CA GLN A 102 -10.26 2.08 -6.92
C GLN A 102 -10.14 2.01 -8.45
N TYR A 103 -11.20 1.49 -9.06
CA TYR A 103 -11.44 1.60 -10.51
C TYR A 103 -11.44 3.08 -10.94
N GLY A 104 -10.79 3.37 -12.06
CA GLY A 104 -10.63 4.73 -12.56
C GLY A 104 -9.43 5.50 -11.95
N PHE A 105 -8.82 4.96 -10.88
CA PHE A 105 -7.59 5.50 -10.29
C PHE A 105 -6.41 4.54 -10.43
N ALA A 106 -6.52 3.33 -9.91
CA ALA A 106 -5.43 2.36 -9.93
C ALA A 106 -5.50 1.41 -11.13
N TYR A 107 -6.67 1.16 -11.65
CA TYR A 107 -6.90 0.31 -12.82
C TYR A 107 -8.21 0.71 -13.54
N LYS A 108 -8.37 0.29 -14.78
CA LYS A 108 -9.56 0.52 -15.60
C LYS A 108 -9.80 -0.63 -16.59
N ALA A 109 -10.98 -0.64 -17.21
CA ALA A 109 -11.21 -1.48 -18.38
C ALA A 109 -10.48 -0.87 -19.60
N GLY A 110 -9.70 -1.68 -20.27
CA GLY A 110 -9.01 -1.33 -21.51
C GLY A 110 -9.51 -2.18 -22.70
N SER A 111 -8.93 -1.98 -23.86
CA SER A 111 -9.33 -2.69 -25.10
C SER A 111 -9.07 -4.20 -25.05
N ASN A 112 -8.06 -4.62 -24.28
CA ASN A 112 -7.61 -6.01 -24.20
C ASN A 112 -7.79 -6.64 -22.80
N GLY A 113 -8.65 -6.07 -21.97
CA GLY A 113 -8.89 -6.51 -20.60
C GLY A 113 -8.69 -5.38 -19.59
N ILE A 114 -8.31 -5.72 -18.37
CA ILE A 114 -8.03 -4.72 -17.33
C ILE A 114 -6.61 -4.15 -17.51
N GLU A 115 -6.48 -2.85 -17.41
CA GLU A 115 -5.22 -2.11 -17.49
C GLU A 115 -4.91 -1.42 -16.16
N GLY A 116 -3.67 -1.58 -15.67
CA GLY A 116 -3.15 -0.77 -14.55
C GLY A 116 -2.97 0.69 -14.97
N MET A 117 -3.16 1.61 -14.03
CA MET A 117 -3.09 3.05 -14.31
C MET A 117 -1.95 3.76 -13.57
N LEU A 118 -1.20 3.05 -12.73
CA LEU A 118 -0.13 3.62 -11.89
C LEU A 118 1.27 3.35 -12.48
N HIS A 119 1.38 3.31 -13.80
CA HIS A 119 2.64 3.12 -14.50
C HIS A 119 3.67 4.21 -14.17
N GLY A 120 4.95 3.82 -14.21
CA GLY A 120 6.07 4.71 -13.88
C GLY A 120 6.33 4.85 -12.38
N LYS A 121 5.46 4.31 -11.54
CA LYS A 121 5.65 4.26 -10.09
C LYS A 121 6.34 2.96 -9.67
N LYS A 122 7.05 3.04 -8.55
CA LYS A 122 7.74 1.90 -7.94
C LYS A 122 7.18 1.64 -6.55
N VAL A 123 7.31 0.40 -6.08
CA VAL A 123 6.97 0.05 -4.69
C VAL A 123 8.08 -0.79 -4.07
N VAL A 124 8.38 -0.49 -2.81
CA VAL A 124 9.24 -1.29 -1.93
C VAL A 124 8.40 -1.73 -0.74
N LEU A 125 8.45 -3.03 -0.43
CA LEU A 125 7.72 -3.59 0.69
C LEU A 125 8.69 -4.02 1.80
N PHE A 126 8.48 -3.48 3.00
CA PHE A 126 9.17 -3.89 4.23
C PHE A 126 8.18 -4.62 5.11
N SER A 127 8.28 -5.94 5.13
CA SER A 127 7.44 -6.76 5.99
C SER A 127 8.27 -7.46 7.07
N SER A 128 7.81 -7.40 8.32
CA SER A 128 8.42 -8.18 9.40
C SER A 128 7.60 -9.42 9.70
N THR A 129 8.28 -10.49 10.08
CA THR A 129 7.66 -11.78 10.43
C THR A 129 7.99 -12.16 11.86
N GLY A 130 7.05 -12.80 12.55
CA GLY A 130 7.26 -13.35 13.89
C GLY A 130 7.91 -14.74 13.87
N GLN A 131 8.09 -15.36 12.70
CA GLN A 131 8.69 -16.67 12.51
C GLN A 131 9.99 -16.53 11.71
N PRO A 132 10.94 -17.46 11.87
CA PRO A 132 12.17 -17.47 11.09
C PRO A 132 11.88 -17.73 9.59
N LYS A 133 12.84 -17.36 8.74
CA LYS A 133 12.72 -17.47 7.27
C LYS A 133 12.28 -18.88 6.81
N GLU A 134 12.76 -19.90 7.49
CA GLU A 134 12.48 -21.31 7.17
C GLU A 134 11.00 -21.66 7.27
N ALA A 135 10.24 -20.98 8.14
CA ALA A 135 8.80 -21.16 8.27
C ALA A 135 8.01 -20.69 7.03
N TYR A 136 8.59 -19.81 6.23
CA TYR A 136 7.96 -19.28 5.02
C TYR A 136 8.42 -19.97 3.73
N GLN A 137 9.26 -20.98 3.84
CA GLN A 137 9.63 -21.87 2.73
C GLN A 137 8.43 -22.75 2.32
N ASN A 138 8.60 -23.64 1.36
CA ASN A 138 7.53 -24.53 0.87
C ASN A 138 6.31 -23.81 0.24
N GLY A 139 6.55 -22.71 -0.48
CA GLY A 139 5.53 -22.01 -1.26
C GLY A 139 4.81 -20.88 -0.54
N MET A 140 4.88 -20.76 0.78
CA MET A 140 4.22 -19.68 1.53
C MET A 140 4.75 -18.30 1.12
N TYR A 141 6.07 -18.14 0.99
CA TYR A 141 6.68 -16.91 0.51
C TYR A 141 6.22 -16.54 -0.92
N ASN A 142 6.15 -17.55 -1.81
CA ASN A 142 5.64 -17.35 -3.15
C ASN A 142 4.16 -16.95 -3.16
N ALA A 143 3.33 -17.54 -2.28
CA ALA A 143 1.93 -17.16 -2.14
C ALA A 143 1.78 -15.70 -1.71
N MET A 144 2.59 -15.25 -0.74
CA MET A 144 2.62 -13.85 -0.32
C MET A 144 3.01 -12.91 -1.47
N ASN A 145 4.04 -13.26 -2.24
CA ASN A 145 4.46 -12.48 -3.39
C ASN A 145 3.37 -12.43 -4.49
N MET A 146 2.76 -13.56 -4.81
CA MET A 146 1.70 -13.61 -5.81
C MET A 146 0.48 -12.77 -5.40
N THR A 147 0.06 -12.84 -4.15
CA THR A 147 -1.12 -12.08 -3.70
C THR A 147 -0.84 -10.59 -3.51
N THR A 148 0.37 -10.21 -3.12
CA THR A 148 0.71 -8.81 -2.83
C THR A 148 1.38 -8.14 -4.01
N ASN A 149 2.50 -8.69 -4.51
CA ASN A 149 3.26 -8.06 -5.57
C ASN A 149 2.49 -8.12 -6.89
N THR A 150 2.21 -9.33 -7.37
CA THR A 150 1.55 -9.51 -8.66
C THR A 150 0.08 -9.14 -8.59
N GLY A 151 -0.65 -9.63 -7.57
CA GLY A 151 -2.10 -9.45 -7.48
C GLY A 151 -2.56 -8.03 -7.14
N ILE A 152 -1.68 -7.17 -6.62
CA ILE A 152 -2.01 -5.79 -6.26
C ILE A 152 -1.16 -4.80 -7.05
N PHE A 153 0.15 -4.75 -6.81
CA PHE A 153 0.97 -3.65 -7.33
C PHE A 153 1.25 -3.77 -8.82
N GLU A 154 1.71 -4.93 -9.29
CA GLU A 154 1.94 -5.16 -10.72
C GLU A 154 0.63 -5.10 -11.52
N PHE A 155 -0.49 -5.61 -10.96
CA PHE A 155 -1.82 -5.47 -11.55
C PHE A 155 -2.21 -4.01 -11.77
N CYS A 156 -1.80 -3.11 -10.88
CA CYS A 156 -2.03 -1.67 -11.02
C CYS A 156 -0.98 -0.96 -11.92
N GLY A 157 0.00 -1.68 -12.46
CA GLY A 157 1.07 -1.14 -13.30
C GLY A 157 2.26 -0.57 -12.52
N ILE A 158 2.38 -0.87 -11.22
CA ILE A 158 3.48 -0.43 -10.36
C ILE A 158 4.62 -1.45 -10.43
N GLU A 159 5.86 -0.98 -10.64
CA GLU A 159 7.07 -1.82 -10.59
C GLU A 159 7.39 -2.18 -9.13
N VAL A 160 7.50 -3.47 -8.82
CA VAL A 160 7.97 -3.96 -7.50
C VAL A 160 9.48 -4.10 -7.52
N LEU A 161 10.17 -3.45 -6.54
CA LEU A 161 11.63 -3.45 -6.41
C LEU A 161 12.15 -4.58 -5.50
#